data_9169d9fb47ed8b05cef56ddad680c218
#
_entry.id   9169d9fb47ed8b05cef56ddad680c218
#
_cell.length_a   1.000
_cell.length_b   1.000
_cell.length_c   1.000
_cell.angle_alpha   90.00
_cell.angle_beta   90.00
_cell.angle_gamma   90.00
#
_symmetry.space_group_name_H-M   'P 1'
#
loop_
_entity.id
_entity.type
_entity.pdbx_description
1 polymer ?
#
loop_
_entity_poly.entity_id
_entity_poly.type
_entity_poly.pdbx_seq_one_letter_code
_entity_poly.pdbx_strand_id
1 'polypeptide(L)'
;MRGVLLVAALAAGPGWLSAQEVIDRIVARIENDVILLSDVRALGRYQQFLDGKAESDAQILDRLIDQWIVRTEADASHFPHPSEADLDRALARVRNTFASEQEYEARRKQAGLTEQDVRAMVSSQLYLSNYLDSRFRSAVQVDPQEVEDFYQTVVVPRARSRGQEPPALDAARDSIQEALIQNGINQQADQWLKESRLRLHLEKSLGEVAK
;
A
#
# COMPACT_ATOMS: atom_id res chain seq x y z
N MET A 1 -48.83 21.80 63.57
CA MET A 1 -48.91 20.77 62.57
C MET A 1 -47.58 20.74 61.83
N ARG A 2 -46.81 19.65 62.06
CA ARG A 2 -45.43 19.51 61.61
C ARG A 2 -45.43 18.84 60.22
N GLY A 3 -44.96 19.55 59.19
CA GLY A 3 -44.73 18.97 57.89
C GLY A 3 -43.33 18.36 57.78
N VAL A 4 -43.23 17.07 57.49
CA VAL A 4 -42.00 16.31 57.28
C VAL A 4 -41.66 16.43 55.80
N LEU A 5 -40.50 17.04 55.45
CA LEU A 5 -39.92 17.08 54.12
C LEU A 5 -39.06 15.82 53.94
N LEU A 6 -39.47 14.96 53.00
CA LEU A 6 -38.76 13.76 52.60
C LEU A 6 -37.79 14.13 51.46
N VAL A 7 -36.47 14.13 51.75
CA VAL A 7 -35.43 14.32 50.77
C VAL A 7 -35.09 12.97 50.15
N ALA A 8 -35.44 12.75 48.90
CA ALA A 8 -35.03 11.59 48.13
C ALA A 8 -33.60 11.83 47.57
N ALA A 9 -32.62 11.14 48.09
CA ALA A 9 -31.24 11.12 47.57
C ALA A 9 -31.15 10.20 46.37
N LEU A 10 -30.99 10.78 45.15
CA LEU A 10 -30.66 10.03 43.94
C LEU A 10 -29.17 9.59 44.04
N ALA A 11 -28.95 8.33 44.27
CA ALA A 11 -27.62 7.70 44.18
C ALA A 11 -27.28 7.48 42.68
N ALA A 12 -26.51 8.42 42.08
CA ALA A 12 -25.89 8.20 40.79
C ALA A 12 -24.72 7.23 40.97
N GLY A 13 -24.94 5.97 40.59
CA GLY A 13 -23.88 4.98 40.54
C GLY A 13 -22.85 5.32 39.45
N PRO A 14 -21.54 5.15 39.70
CA PRO A 14 -20.53 5.34 38.67
C PRO A 14 -20.72 4.26 37.60
N GLY A 15 -21.18 4.67 36.42
CA GLY A 15 -21.17 3.84 35.23
C GLY A 15 -19.72 3.44 34.91
N TRP A 16 -19.39 2.19 35.13
CA TRP A 16 -18.12 1.60 34.68
C TRP A 16 -18.16 1.55 33.17
N LEU A 17 -17.55 2.57 32.53
CA LEU A 17 -17.18 2.48 31.13
C LEU A 17 -16.10 1.38 31.04
N SER A 18 -16.55 0.15 30.75
CA SER A 18 -15.64 -0.90 30.31
C SER A 18 -15.06 -0.43 28.98
N ALA A 19 -13.85 0.12 29.03
CA ALA A 19 -13.03 0.26 27.84
C ALA A 19 -12.83 -1.17 27.32
N GLN A 20 -13.51 -1.52 26.24
CA GLN A 20 -13.31 -2.78 25.55
C GLN A 20 -11.91 -2.71 24.96
N GLU A 21 -10.95 -3.33 25.63
CA GLU A 21 -9.58 -3.49 25.13
C GLU A 21 -9.69 -4.32 23.84
N VAL A 22 -9.58 -3.64 22.70
CA VAL A 22 -9.57 -4.31 21.39
C VAL A 22 -8.20 -4.98 21.29
N ILE A 23 -8.10 -6.24 21.71
CA ILE A 23 -6.92 -7.07 21.48
C ILE A 23 -6.87 -7.33 19.97
N ASP A 24 -5.86 -6.76 19.30
CA ASP A 24 -5.64 -6.97 17.88
C ASP A 24 -5.18 -8.41 17.63
N ARG A 25 -5.62 -8.99 16.52
CA ARG A 25 -5.35 -10.40 16.21
C ARG A 25 -4.08 -10.52 15.37
N ILE A 26 -3.15 -11.36 15.80
CA ILE A 26 -2.00 -11.78 14.99
C ILE A 26 -2.52 -12.64 13.83
N VAL A 27 -2.21 -12.27 12.59
CA VAL A 27 -2.59 -12.99 11.38
C VAL A 27 -1.41 -13.62 10.64
N ALA A 28 -0.20 -13.20 10.97
CA ALA A 28 1.03 -13.91 10.59
C ALA A 28 2.15 -13.65 11.61
N ARG A 29 3.07 -14.62 11.69
CA ARG A 29 4.37 -14.49 12.37
C ARG A 29 5.45 -14.66 11.31
N ILE A 30 6.43 -13.75 11.29
CA ILE A 30 7.55 -13.75 10.36
C ILE A 30 8.82 -13.55 11.17
N GLU A 31 9.63 -14.58 11.30
CA GLU A 31 10.80 -14.57 12.18
C GLU A 31 10.40 -14.14 13.62
N ASN A 32 10.88 -12.98 14.06
CA ASN A 32 10.56 -12.42 15.38
C ASN A 32 9.47 -11.34 15.33
N ASP A 33 8.89 -11.08 14.17
CA ASP A 33 7.87 -10.04 13.95
C ASP A 33 6.47 -10.64 13.77
N VAL A 34 5.46 -9.78 13.87
CA VAL A 34 4.06 -10.15 13.67
C VAL A 34 3.37 -9.18 12.71
N ILE A 35 2.42 -9.70 11.95
CA ILE A 35 1.45 -8.91 11.20
C ILE A 35 0.11 -9.04 11.90
N LEU A 36 -0.55 -7.91 12.13
CA LEU A 36 -1.83 -7.82 12.81
C LEU A 36 -2.99 -7.71 11.82
N LEU A 37 -4.19 -8.08 12.27
CA LEU A 37 -5.40 -7.90 11.46
C LEU A 37 -5.68 -6.42 11.16
N SER A 38 -5.30 -5.53 12.08
CA SER A 38 -5.39 -4.07 11.85
C SER A 38 -4.52 -3.62 10.67
N ASP A 39 -3.35 -4.22 10.46
CA ASP A 39 -2.46 -3.90 9.33
C ASP A 39 -3.11 -4.31 8.00
N VAL A 40 -3.69 -5.52 7.96
CA VAL A 40 -4.45 -6.00 6.80
C VAL A 40 -5.60 -5.05 6.48
N ARG A 41 -6.37 -4.66 7.49
CA ARG A 41 -7.48 -3.72 7.32
C ARG A 41 -7.02 -2.32 6.90
N ALA A 42 -5.90 -1.84 7.43
CA ALA A 42 -5.34 -0.54 7.07
C ALA A 42 -4.93 -0.50 5.59
N LEU A 43 -4.22 -1.51 5.11
CA LEU A 43 -3.87 -1.61 3.69
C LEU A 43 -5.11 -1.79 2.80
N GLY A 44 -6.10 -2.58 3.24
CA GLY A 44 -7.37 -2.75 2.52
C GLY A 44 -8.15 -1.44 2.39
N ARG A 45 -8.22 -0.62 3.46
CA ARG A 45 -8.82 0.72 3.38
C ARG A 45 -8.08 1.64 2.42
N TYR A 46 -6.75 1.55 2.39
CA TYR A 46 -5.94 2.33 1.46
C TYR A 46 -6.18 1.91 -0.01
N GLN A 47 -6.28 0.61 -0.30
CA GLN A 47 -6.68 0.12 -1.63
C GLN A 47 -8.10 0.59 -2.00
N GLN A 48 -9.05 0.50 -1.05
CA GLN A 48 -10.41 1.00 -1.26
C GLN A 48 -10.44 2.49 -1.59
N PHE A 49 -9.59 3.28 -0.96
CA PHE A 49 -9.42 4.71 -1.25
C PHE A 49 -8.90 4.94 -2.67
N LEU A 50 -7.85 4.25 -3.10
CA LEU A 50 -7.22 4.45 -4.41
C LEU A 50 -8.08 3.90 -5.55
N ASP A 51 -8.49 2.62 -5.44
CA ASP A 51 -9.04 1.83 -6.54
C ASP A 51 -10.56 1.62 -6.44
N GLY A 52 -11.19 2.09 -5.37
CA GLY A 52 -12.60 1.87 -5.07
C GLY A 52 -12.93 0.44 -4.62
N LYS A 53 -11.94 -0.42 -4.51
CA LYS A 53 -12.06 -1.82 -4.03
C LYS A 53 -10.78 -2.26 -3.33
N ALA A 54 -10.91 -3.16 -2.36
CA ALA A 54 -9.80 -3.86 -1.74
C ALA A 54 -9.69 -5.29 -2.28
N GLU A 55 -8.50 -5.84 -2.25
CA GLU A 55 -8.26 -7.27 -2.42
C GLU A 55 -8.81 -8.06 -1.22
N SER A 56 -8.81 -9.39 -1.31
CA SER A 56 -9.14 -10.24 -0.15
C SER A 56 -8.08 -10.09 0.96
N ASP A 57 -8.48 -10.30 2.20
CA ASP A 57 -7.56 -10.24 3.37
C ASP A 57 -6.34 -11.15 3.18
N ALA A 58 -6.51 -12.32 2.53
CA ALA A 58 -5.41 -13.23 2.25
C ALA A 58 -4.39 -12.64 1.26
N GLN A 59 -4.86 -11.98 0.21
CA GLN A 59 -3.99 -11.32 -0.78
C GLN A 59 -3.29 -10.11 -0.15
N ILE A 60 -4.02 -9.34 0.67
CA ILE A 60 -3.44 -8.20 1.40
C ILE A 60 -2.36 -8.68 2.38
N LEU A 61 -2.61 -9.78 3.09
CA LEU A 61 -1.61 -10.39 3.98
C LEU A 61 -0.35 -10.80 3.21
N ASP A 62 -0.50 -11.41 2.03
CA ASP A 62 0.64 -11.77 1.19
C ASP A 62 1.45 -10.54 0.76
N ARG A 63 0.78 -9.43 0.43
CA ARG A 63 1.46 -8.15 0.14
C ARG A 63 2.18 -7.58 1.35
N LEU A 64 1.60 -7.66 2.55
CA LEU A 64 2.26 -7.20 3.78
C LEU A 64 3.51 -8.03 4.10
N ILE A 65 3.48 -9.34 3.83
CA ILE A 65 4.65 -10.21 3.95
C ILE A 65 5.76 -9.77 2.97
N ASP A 66 5.42 -9.50 1.70
CA ASP A 66 6.39 -8.98 0.73
C ASP A 66 6.95 -7.62 1.14
N GLN A 67 6.09 -6.72 1.61
CA GLN A 67 6.53 -5.41 2.11
C GLN A 67 7.45 -5.56 3.33
N TRP A 68 7.19 -6.50 4.21
CA TRP A 68 8.06 -6.80 5.34
C TRP A 68 9.44 -7.26 4.88
N ILE A 69 9.52 -8.19 3.90
CA ILE A 69 10.79 -8.66 3.33
C ILE A 69 11.59 -7.49 2.75
N VAL A 70 10.95 -6.67 1.89
CA VAL A 70 11.62 -5.53 1.24
C VAL A 70 12.12 -4.54 2.28
N ARG A 71 11.30 -4.22 3.28
CA ARG A 71 11.65 -3.28 4.35
C ARG A 71 12.82 -3.78 5.18
N THR A 72 12.78 -5.04 5.61
CA THR A 72 13.85 -5.64 6.41
C THR A 72 15.19 -5.60 5.70
N GLU A 73 15.22 -5.89 4.40
CA GLU A 73 16.43 -5.81 3.58
C GLU A 73 16.90 -4.37 3.36
N ALA A 74 15.97 -3.43 3.12
CA ALA A 74 16.28 -2.02 2.97
C ALA A 74 16.89 -1.45 4.26
N ASP A 75 16.29 -1.74 5.41
CA ASP A 75 16.75 -1.28 6.72
C ASP A 75 18.11 -1.90 7.08
N ALA A 76 18.31 -3.19 6.82
CA ALA A 76 19.60 -3.87 7.01
C ALA A 76 20.72 -3.28 6.15
N SER A 77 20.41 -2.81 4.95
CA SER A 77 21.36 -2.14 4.05
C SER A 77 21.55 -0.63 4.36
N HIS A 78 20.86 -0.09 5.36
CA HIS A 78 20.84 1.33 5.69
C HIS A 78 20.39 2.21 4.50
N PHE A 79 19.42 1.70 3.73
CA PHE A 79 18.90 2.43 2.58
C PHE A 79 18.26 3.75 3.02
N PRO A 80 18.53 4.88 2.35
CA PRO A 80 18.03 6.17 2.78
C PRO A 80 16.51 6.28 2.62
N HIS A 81 15.85 6.84 3.64
CA HIS A 81 14.44 7.19 3.55
C HIS A 81 14.21 8.31 2.52
N PRO A 82 13.01 8.34 1.88
CA PRO A 82 12.65 9.41 0.97
C PRO A 82 12.72 10.78 1.64
N SER A 83 13.17 11.79 0.91
CA SER A 83 13.13 13.16 1.39
C SER A 83 11.69 13.68 1.48
N GLU A 84 11.45 14.70 2.30
CA GLU A 84 10.15 15.38 2.37
C GLU A 84 9.69 15.88 0.99
N ALA A 85 10.61 16.41 0.19
CA ALA A 85 10.30 16.87 -1.17
C ALA A 85 9.88 15.72 -2.11
N ASP A 86 10.48 14.52 -1.97
CA ASP A 86 10.07 13.33 -2.72
C ASP A 86 8.69 12.85 -2.30
N LEU A 87 8.44 12.85 -0.99
CA LEU A 87 7.15 12.47 -0.42
C LEU A 87 6.04 13.43 -0.85
N ASP A 88 6.29 14.75 -0.83
CA ASP A 88 5.31 15.74 -1.28
C ASP A 88 4.98 15.57 -2.78
N ARG A 89 5.99 15.26 -3.62
CA ARG A 89 5.76 14.92 -5.04
C ARG A 89 4.96 13.64 -5.20
N ALA A 90 5.21 12.62 -4.38
CA ALA A 90 4.45 11.37 -4.41
C ALA A 90 3.00 11.58 -3.98
N LEU A 91 2.75 12.35 -2.92
CA LEU A 91 1.41 12.74 -2.48
C LEU A 91 0.65 13.52 -3.56
N ALA A 92 1.32 14.47 -4.22
CA ALA A 92 0.72 15.20 -5.34
C ALA A 92 0.34 14.26 -6.49
N ARG A 93 1.18 13.27 -6.82
CA ARG A 93 0.82 12.25 -7.82
C ARG A 93 -0.42 11.46 -7.42
N VAL A 94 -0.50 11.02 -6.16
CA VAL A 94 -1.70 10.32 -5.64
C VAL A 94 -2.93 11.20 -5.77
N ARG A 95 -2.89 12.47 -5.35
CA ARG A 95 -4.02 13.40 -5.49
C ARG A 95 -4.46 13.59 -6.95
N ASN A 96 -3.50 13.67 -7.86
CA ASN A 96 -3.76 13.82 -9.31
C ASN A 96 -4.36 12.57 -9.97
N THR A 97 -4.48 11.43 -9.30
CA THR A 97 -5.20 10.27 -9.83
C THR A 97 -6.72 10.43 -9.70
N PHE A 98 -7.19 11.36 -8.88
CA PHE A 98 -8.61 11.68 -8.69
C PHE A 98 -9.03 12.81 -9.63
N ALA A 99 -10.28 12.81 -10.07
CA ALA A 99 -10.79 13.83 -10.97
C ALA A 99 -10.86 15.23 -10.33
N SER A 100 -10.92 15.30 -9.00
CA SER A 100 -10.94 16.56 -8.24
C SER A 100 -10.50 16.34 -6.79
N GLU A 101 -10.12 17.44 -6.11
CA GLU A 101 -9.85 17.44 -4.67
C GLU A 101 -11.07 17.01 -3.85
N GLN A 102 -12.27 17.32 -4.31
CA GLN A 102 -13.51 16.91 -3.65
C GLN A 102 -13.69 15.38 -3.72
N GLU A 103 -13.35 14.75 -4.84
CA GLU A 103 -13.37 13.29 -4.98
C GLU A 103 -12.34 12.65 -4.08
N TYR A 104 -11.10 13.16 -4.06
CA TYR A 104 -10.04 12.72 -3.16
C TYR A 104 -10.50 12.72 -1.70
N GLU A 105 -11.02 13.86 -1.23
CA GLU A 105 -11.51 14.02 0.14
C GLU A 105 -12.70 13.10 0.45
N ALA A 106 -13.66 12.96 -0.49
CA ALA A 106 -14.82 12.08 -0.30
C ALA A 106 -14.38 10.62 -0.15
N ARG A 107 -13.52 10.13 -1.04
CA ARG A 107 -13.01 8.75 -0.99
C ARG A 107 -12.14 8.50 0.24
N ARG A 108 -11.29 9.45 0.62
CA ARG A 108 -10.46 9.33 1.82
C ARG A 108 -11.32 9.18 3.08
N LYS A 109 -12.34 10.05 3.24
CA LYS A 109 -13.29 9.99 4.36
C LYS A 109 -14.11 8.71 4.34
N GLN A 110 -14.58 8.27 3.18
CA GLN A 110 -15.33 7.01 3.02
C GLN A 110 -14.50 5.80 3.44
N ALA A 111 -13.19 5.79 3.14
CA ALA A 111 -12.26 4.75 3.57
C ALA A 111 -11.84 4.88 5.05
N GLY A 112 -12.29 5.92 5.77
CA GLY A 112 -11.93 6.18 7.16
C GLY A 112 -10.44 6.50 7.36
N LEU A 113 -9.80 7.14 6.37
CA LEU A 113 -8.39 7.52 6.41
C LEU A 113 -8.24 9.00 6.77
N THR A 114 -7.25 9.30 7.59
CA THR A 114 -6.75 10.66 7.81
C THR A 114 -5.71 11.02 6.74
N GLU A 115 -5.39 12.31 6.60
CA GLU A 115 -4.26 12.74 5.75
C GLU A 115 -2.94 12.12 6.21
N GLN A 116 -2.78 11.96 7.51
CA GLN A 116 -1.59 11.33 8.08
C GLN A 116 -1.48 9.85 7.70
N ASP A 117 -2.61 9.12 7.66
CA ASP A 117 -2.63 7.72 7.20
C ASP A 117 -2.19 7.62 5.74
N VAL A 118 -2.74 8.47 4.86
CA VAL A 118 -2.34 8.52 3.45
C VAL A 118 -0.86 8.85 3.31
N ARG A 119 -0.37 9.87 4.04
CA ARG A 119 1.04 10.25 4.02
C ARG A 119 1.94 9.09 4.47
N ALA A 120 1.59 8.38 5.53
CA ALA A 120 2.35 7.24 6.04
C ALA A 120 2.39 6.09 5.03
N MET A 121 1.25 5.76 4.39
CA MET A 121 1.18 4.73 3.35
C MET A 121 2.01 5.10 2.11
N VAL A 122 1.91 6.35 1.63
CA VAL A 122 2.69 6.83 0.49
C VAL A 122 4.19 6.85 0.80
N SER A 123 4.58 7.28 2.01
CA SER A 123 5.98 7.27 2.45
C SER A 123 6.55 5.85 2.47
N SER A 124 5.79 4.90 3.03
CA SER A 124 6.17 3.49 3.06
C SER A 124 6.33 2.92 1.64
N GLN A 125 5.33 3.13 0.77
CA GLN A 125 5.38 2.64 -0.61
C GLN A 125 6.56 3.24 -1.39
N LEU A 126 6.82 4.53 -1.21
CA LEU A 126 7.93 5.22 -1.87
C LEU A 126 9.29 4.68 -1.39
N TYR A 127 9.44 4.42 -0.09
CA TYR A 127 10.66 3.81 0.46
C TYR A 127 10.93 2.45 -0.16
N LEU A 128 9.92 1.56 -0.17
CA LEU A 128 10.05 0.22 -0.70
C LEU A 128 10.32 0.23 -2.22
N SER A 129 9.62 1.07 -2.98
CA SER A 129 9.81 1.17 -4.43
C SER A 129 11.20 1.71 -4.80
N ASN A 130 11.69 2.71 -4.06
CA ASN A 130 13.03 3.26 -4.27
C ASN A 130 14.12 2.22 -3.97
N TYR A 131 13.93 1.39 -2.93
CA TYR A 131 14.86 0.30 -2.63
C TYR A 131 14.88 -0.74 -3.75
N LEU A 132 13.73 -1.20 -4.23
CA LEU A 132 13.65 -2.19 -5.31
C LEU A 132 14.26 -1.64 -6.61
N ASP A 133 13.98 -0.38 -6.92
CA ASP A 133 14.58 0.31 -8.06
C ASP A 133 16.12 0.34 -7.95
N SER A 134 16.64 0.81 -6.82
CA SER A 134 18.09 0.85 -6.58
C SER A 134 18.75 -0.52 -6.65
N ARG A 135 18.06 -1.57 -6.17
CA ARG A 135 18.59 -2.93 -6.14
C ARG A 135 18.65 -3.59 -7.51
N PHE A 136 17.61 -3.41 -8.32
CA PHE A 136 17.43 -4.22 -9.53
C PHE A 136 17.61 -3.45 -10.84
N ARG A 137 17.56 -2.12 -10.87
CA ARG A 137 17.65 -1.31 -12.10
C ARG A 137 18.90 -1.62 -12.92
N SER A 138 20.06 -1.79 -12.29
CA SER A 138 21.33 -2.07 -12.97
C SER A 138 21.40 -3.46 -13.62
N ALA A 139 20.55 -4.38 -13.18
CA ALA A 139 20.48 -5.75 -13.74
C ALA A 139 19.50 -5.84 -14.93
N VAL A 140 18.69 -4.81 -15.16
CA VAL A 140 17.71 -4.78 -16.26
C VAL A 140 18.34 -4.10 -17.47
N GLN A 141 18.39 -4.84 -18.57
CA GLN A 141 18.82 -4.32 -19.87
C GLN A 141 17.61 -4.37 -20.81
N VAL A 142 17.40 -3.31 -21.57
CA VAL A 142 16.31 -3.20 -22.55
C VAL A 142 16.92 -3.15 -23.93
N ASP A 143 16.57 -4.10 -24.80
CA ASP A 143 16.99 -4.12 -26.19
C ASP A 143 16.19 -3.10 -27.00
N PRO A 144 16.80 -2.39 -27.97
CA PRO A 144 16.08 -1.52 -28.90
C PRO A 144 14.91 -2.20 -29.60
N GLN A 145 15.00 -3.51 -29.91
CA GLN A 145 13.92 -4.28 -30.50
C GLN A 145 12.72 -4.40 -29.55
N GLU A 146 12.95 -4.60 -28.26
CA GLU A 146 11.87 -4.64 -27.25
C GLU A 146 11.10 -3.32 -27.18
N VAL A 147 11.79 -2.19 -27.35
CA VAL A 147 11.16 -0.86 -27.43
C VAL A 147 10.23 -0.77 -28.64
N GLU A 148 10.69 -1.24 -29.79
CA GLU A 148 9.89 -1.23 -31.02
C GLU A 148 8.69 -2.17 -30.93
N ASP A 149 8.90 -3.37 -30.42
CA ASP A 149 7.85 -4.37 -30.21
C ASP A 149 6.78 -3.86 -29.23
N PHE A 150 7.19 -3.23 -28.12
CA PHE A 150 6.27 -2.62 -27.17
C PHE A 150 5.49 -1.47 -27.80
N TYR A 151 6.14 -0.64 -28.61
CA TYR A 151 5.46 0.44 -29.34
C TYR A 151 4.36 -0.14 -30.24
N GLN A 152 4.68 -1.15 -31.07
CA GLN A 152 3.73 -1.74 -32.00
C GLN A 152 2.60 -2.51 -31.33
N THR A 153 2.90 -3.24 -30.25
CA THR A 153 1.95 -4.15 -29.60
C THR A 153 1.14 -3.50 -28.49
N VAL A 154 1.64 -2.42 -27.88
CA VAL A 154 0.99 -1.76 -26.74
C VAL A 154 0.61 -0.32 -27.04
N VAL A 155 1.55 0.51 -27.45
CA VAL A 155 1.32 1.95 -27.60
C VAL A 155 0.36 2.25 -28.74
N VAL A 156 0.63 1.72 -29.92
CA VAL A 156 -0.22 1.93 -31.12
C VAL A 156 -1.64 1.45 -30.93
N PRO A 157 -1.89 0.19 -30.49
CA PRO A 157 -3.26 -0.28 -30.25
C PRO A 157 -4.01 0.51 -29.19
N ARG A 158 -3.30 0.91 -28.11
CA ARG A 158 -3.89 1.70 -27.02
C ARG A 158 -4.29 3.12 -27.47
N ALA A 159 -3.49 3.78 -28.29
CA ALA A 159 -3.84 5.08 -28.85
C ALA A 159 -5.07 4.97 -29.77
N ARG A 160 -5.06 3.99 -30.68
CA ARG A 160 -6.18 3.75 -31.61
C ARG A 160 -7.48 3.41 -30.91
N SER A 161 -7.44 2.60 -29.85
CA SER A 161 -8.62 2.24 -29.05
C SER A 161 -9.26 3.46 -28.34
N ARG A 162 -8.49 4.53 -28.16
CA ARG A 162 -8.95 5.82 -27.62
C ARG A 162 -9.32 6.85 -28.69
N GLY A 163 -9.26 6.47 -29.98
CA GLY A 163 -9.49 7.39 -31.09
C GLY A 163 -8.39 8.45 -31.25
N GLN A 164 -7.20 8.18 -30.74
CA GLN A 164 -6.05 9.07 -30.78
C GLN A 164 -5.04 8.59 -31.82
N GLU A 165 -4.32 9.52 -32.44
CA GLU A 165 -3.17 9.20 -33.27
C GLU A 165 -2.00 8.74 -32.36
N PRO A 166 -1.34 7.61 -32.67
CA PRO A 166 -0.17 7.17 -31.92
C PRO A 166 0.95 8.23 -31.97
N PRO A 167 1.64 8.51 -30.86
CA PRO A 167 2.83 9.38 -30.89
C PRO A 167 3.90 8.74 -31.78
N ALA A 168 4.78 9.55 -32.39
CA ALA A 168 5.93 9.01 -33.12
C ALA A 168 6.81 8.15 -32.18
N LEU A 169 7.40 7.06 -32.71
CA LEU A 169 8.24 6.15 -31.91
C LEU A 169 9.36 6.89 -31.17
N ASP A 170 10.03 7.82 -31.86
CA ASP A 170 11.12 8.58 -31.24
C ASP A 170 10.65 9.46 -30.07
N ALA A 171 9.44 10.00 -30.14
CA ALA A 171 8.86 10.77 -29.05
C ALA A 171 8.41 9.89 -27.87
N ALA A 172 8.09 8.62 -28.11
CA ALA A 172 7.66 7.67 -27.10
C ALA A 172 8.81 6.82 -26.53
N ARG A 173 9.98 6.81 -27.18
CA ARG A 173 11.11 5.91 -26.90
C ARG A 173 11.52 5.89 -25.44
N ASP A 174 11.82 7.05 -24.87
CA ASP A 174 12.30 7.14 -23.48
C ASP A 174 11.26 6.66 -22.47
N SER A 175 9.98 6.98 -22.70
CA SER A 175 8.90 6.52 -21.84
C SER A 175 8.63 5.01 -21.94
N ILE A 176 8.80 4.44 -23.13
CA ILE A 176 8.72 2.99 -23.34
C ILE A 176 9.89 2.29 -22.67
N GLN A 177 11.10 2.80 -22.87
CA GLN A 177 12.31 2.24 -22.24
C GLN A 177 12.18 2.23 -20.71
N GLU A 178 11.73 3.33 -20.10
CA GLU A 178 11.51 3.38 -18.66
C GLU A 178 10.40 2.39 -18.22
N ALA A 179 9.31 2.26 -18.98
CA ALA A 179 8.27 1.27 -18.68
C ALA A 179 8.80 -0.18 -18.74
N LEU A 180 9.65 -0.50 -19.71
CA LEU A 180 10.28 -1.81 -19.83
C LEU A 180 11.27 -2.07 -18.68
N ILE A 181 12.07 -1.06 -18.30
CA ILE A 181 12.94 -1.14 -17.12
C ILE A 181 12.12 -1.44 -15.86
N GLN A 182 11.03 -0.71 -15.62
CA GLN A 182 10.16 -0.94 -14.46
C GLN A 182 9.54 -2.35 -14.48
N ASN A 183 9.13 -2.85 -15.64
CA ASN A 183 8.66 -4.23 -15.78
C ASN A 183 9.76 -5.25 -15.43
N GLY A 184 10.98 -5.02 -15.89
CA GLY A 184 12.13 -5.85 -15.56
C GLY A 184 12.45 -5.84 -14.07
N ILE A 185 12.43 -4.66 -13.42
CA ILE A 185 12.59 -4.51 -11.97
C ILE A 185 11.54 -5.33 -11.23
N ASN A 186 10.26 -5.21 -11.62
CA ASN A 186 9.17 -5.96 -11.00
C ASN A 186 9.39 -7.49 -11.13
N GLN A 187 9.79 -7.97 -12.31
CA GLN A 187 10.08 -9.40 -12.52
C GLN A 187 11.23 -9.90 -11.62
N GLN A 188 12.32 -9.13 -11.53
CA GLN A 188 13.45 -9.45 -10.66
C GLN A 188 13.04 -9.44 -9.18
N ALA A 189 12.25 -8.45 -8.78
CA ALA A 189 11.73 -8.34 -7.42
C ALA A 189 10.80 -9.52 -7.07
N ASP A 190 9.89 -9.90 -7.97
CA ASP A 190 8.98 -11.03 -7.76
C ASP A 190 9.74 -12.35 -7.59
N GLN A 191 10.77 -12.57 -8.41
CA GLN A 191 11.64 -13.74 -8.27
C GLN A 191 12.36 -13.74 -6.94
N TRP A 192 13.00 -12.63 -6.60
CA TRP A 192 13.73 -12.48 -5.34
C TRP A 192 12.80 -12.66 -4.12
N LEU A 193 11.58 -12.11 -4.15
CA LEU A 193 10.59 -12.28 -3.09
C LEU A 193 10.19 -13.75 -2.91
N LYS A 194 9.95 -14.48 -4.02
CA LYS A 194 9.67 -15.92 -3.96
C LYS A 194 10.80 -16.70 -3.29
N GLU A 195 12.03 -16.44 -3.66
CA GLU A 195 13.22 -17.09 -3.08
C GLU A 195 13.41 -16.69 -1.60
N SER A 196 13.15 -15.43 -1.27
CA SER A 196 13.25 -14.94 0.11
C SER A 196 12.22 -15.58 1.02
N ARG A 197 10.97 -15.70 0.58
CA ARG A 197 9.91 -16.39 1.34
C ARG A 197 10.24 -17.83 1.70
N LEU A 198 10.97 -18.55 0.83
CA LEU A 198 11.37 -19.95 1.09
C LEU A 198 12.39 -20.09 2.23
N ARG A 199 13.09 -19.02 2.58
CA ARG A 199 14.12 -18.99 3.63
C ARG A 199 13.60 -18.50 4.98
N LEU A 200 12.37 -17.95 5.00
CA LEU A 200 11.79 -17.38 6.21
C LEU A 200 10.99 -18.40 7.00
N HIS A 201 11.06 -18.29 8.31
CA HIS A 201 10.09 -18.93 9.19
C HIS A 201 8.80 -18.10 9.18
N LEU A 202 7.78 -18.59 8.45
CA LEU A 202 6.52 -17.92 8.22
C LEU A 202 5.34 -18.78 8.64
N GLU A 203 4.55 -18.30 9.60
CA GLU A 203 3.29 -18.93 10.03
C GLU A 203 2.13 -17.96 9.73
N LYS A 204 1.10 -18.43 9.01
CA LYS A 204 -0.13 -17.67 8.72
C LYS A 204 -1.30 -18.24 9.50
N SER A 205 -2.05 -17.36 10.17
CA SER A 205 -3.24 -17.71 10.96
C SER A 205 -4.51 -16.95 10.53
N LEU A 206 -4.49 -16.38 9.32
CA LEU A 206 -5.65 -15.71 8.74
C LEU A 206 -6.70 -16.77 8.39
N GLY A 207 -7.83 -16.80 9.12
CA GLY A 207 -8.92 -17.77 8.90
C GLY A 207 -9.07 -18.84 9.98
N GLU A 208 -8.10 -19.03 10.87
CA GLU A 208 -8.31 -19.81 12.08
C GLU A 208 -9.19 -19.01 13.06
N VAL A 209 -10.50 -19.22 12.96
CA VAL A 209 -11.41 -18.78 14.02
C VAL A 209 -11.08 -19.63 15.22
N ALA A 210 -10.61 -19.00 16.30
CA ALA A 210 -10.49 -19.67 17.58
C ALA A 210 -11.85 -20.31 17.88
N LYS A 211 -11.88 -21.66 17.91
CA LYS A 211 -13.00 -22.44 18.39
C LYS A 211 -13.08 -22.35 19.90
#